data_bf06f123e23cad7e7db66fc68a8ead56
#
_entry.id   bf06f123e23cad7e7db66fc68a8ead56
#
_cell.length_a   1.000
_cell.length_b   1.000
_cell.length_c   1.000
_cell.angle_alpha   90.00
_cell.angle_beta   90.00
_cell.angle_gamma   90.00
#
_symmetry.space_group_name_H-M   'P 1'
#
loop_
_entity.id
_entity.type
_entity.pdbx_description
1 polymer ?
#
loop_
_entity_poly.entity_id
_entity_poly.type
_entity_poly.pdbx_seq_one_letter_code
_entity_poly.pdbx_strand_id
1 'polypeptide(L)'
;KLNATSEMIPITWPEFSDIHPFVPLDQAAGYLEMIHSLEGWLRAITGFDAICMQPNAGSQGEYAGLVAIRRYHASRGEDHRNICLIPKSAHGTNPASAQMCGLSVIVVDCDDDCDDDGNVDINDLKAKATQHAANLACLMITYPSTHGVFEEGIRDICTIVHEHGGQVDMDGADMNAQVGLASPASIRADVSDMNLHK
;
A
#
# COMPACT_ATOMS: atom_id res chain seq x y z
N LYS A 1 3.29 17.98 5.90
CA LYS A 1 2.01 17.47 6.42
C LYS A 1 0.90 18.47 6.13
N LEU A 2 -0.29 17.97 5.81
CA LEU A 2 -1.42 18.79 5.38
C LEU A 2 -2.38 19.14 6.53
N ASN A 3 -2.22 18.52 7.72
CA ASN A 3 -3.10 18.75 8.86
C ASN A 3 -2.93 20.16 9.43
N ALA A 4 -4.05 20.84 9.64
CA ALA A 4 -4.08 22.09 10.39
C ALA A 4 -3.88 21.82 11.90
N THR A 5 -3.30 22.78 12.62
CA THR A 5 -3.10 22.67 14.08
C THR A 5 -4.43 22.44 14.81
N SER A 6 -5.53 23.04 14.33
CA SER A 6 -6.86 22.87 14.92
C SER A 6 -7.39 21.44 14.85
N GLU A 7 -6.94 20.63 13.90
CA GLU A 7 -7.32 19.21 13.79
C GLU A 7 -6.65 18.36 14.88
N MET A 8 -5.53 18.85 15.43
CA MET A 8 -4.78 18.17 16.49
C MET A 8 -5.30 18.50 17.90
N ILE A 9 -6.11 19.54 18.05
CA ILE A 9 -6.60 19.98 19.37
C ILE A 9 -7.38 18.85 20.09
N PRO A 10 -8.31 18.11 19.44
CA PRO A 10 -9.08 17.08 20.13
C PRO A 10 -8.26 15.99 20.80
N ILE A 11 -7.09 15.63 20.24
CA ILE A 11 -6.23 14.60 20.85
C ILE A 11 -5.58 15.04 22.17
N THR A 12 -5.64 16.33 22.50
CA THR A 12 -5.14 16.86 23.78
C THR A 12 -6.22 16.91 24.87
N TRP A 13 -7.46 16.63 24.53
CA TRP A 13 -8.54 16.58 25.49
C TRP A 13 -8.46 15.32 26.34
N PRO A 14 -8.69 15.39 27.67
CA PRO A 14 -8.60 14.23 28.55
C PRO A 14 -9.47 13.05 28.11
N GLU A 15 -10.65 13.35 27.56
CA GLU A 15 -11.58 12.35 27.03
C GLU A 15 -10.99 11.49 25.90
N PHE A 16 -9.96 11.99 25.20
CA PHE A 16 -9.27 11.27 24.12
C PHE A 16 -7.88 10.83 24.51
N SER A 17 -7.16 11.59 25.36
CA SER A 17 -5.75 11.33 25.67
C SER A 17 -5.54 10.39 26.86
N ASP A 18 -6.47 10.34 27.79
CA ASP A 18 -6.30 9.66 29.07
C ASP A 18 -6.84 8.21 29.08
N ILE A 19 -7.09 7.63 27.93
CA ILE A 19 -7.54 6.24 27.82
C ILE A 19 -6.34 5.27 27.89
N HIS A 20 -6.46 4.25 28.72
CA HIS A 20 -5.44 3.22 28.80
C HIS A 20 -5.55 2.22 27.64
N PRO A 21 -4.44 1.76 27.02
CA PRO A 21 -4.48 0.81 25.89
C PRO A 21 -5.22 -0.51 26.18
N PHE A 22 -5.27 -0.93 27.44
CA PHE A 22 -5.96 -2.15 27.89
C PHE A 22 -7.27 -1.85 28.65
N VAL A 23 -7.90 -0.72 28.38
CA VAL A 23 -9.22 -0.43 28.92
C VAL A 23 -10.21 -1.51 28.47
N PRO A 24 -11.16 -1.98 29.33
CA PRO A 24 -12.22 -2.88 28.92
C PRO A 24 -13.02 -2.30 27.74
N LEU A 25 -13.38 -3.15 26.78
CA LEU A 25 -14.02 -2.71 25.52
C LEU A 25 -15.37 -2.02 25.74
N ASP A 26 -16.11 -2.42 26.76
CA ASP A 26 -17.38 -1.79 27.14
C ASP A 26 -17.20 -0.33 27.62
N GLN A 27 -16.01 0.01 28.12
CA GLN A 27 -15.66 1.38 28.51
C GLN A 27 -15.05 2.19 27.33
N ALA A 28 -14.78 1.55 26.20
CA ALA A 28 -14.22 2.15 25.01
C ALA A 28 -15.20 2.17 23.82
N ALA A 29 -16.50 2.04 24.07
CA ALA A 29 -17.52 1.92 23.03
C ALA A 29 -17.48 3.06 22.00
N GLY A 30 -17.28 4.31 22.45
CA GLY A 30 -17.17 5.48 21.56
C GLY A 30 -15.94 5.39 20.61
N TYR A 31 -14.80 4.88 21.10
CA TYR A 31 -13.64 4.64 20.26
C TYR A 31 -13.91 3.56 19.20
N LEU A 32 -14.57 2.47 19.58
CA LEU A 32 -14.93 1.40 18.64
C LEU A 32 -15.87 1.90 17.56
N GLU A 33 -16.88 2.70 17.92
CA GLU A 33 -17.81 3.30 16.96
C GLU A 33 -17.08 4.23 15.99
N MET A 34 -16.17 5.08 16.49
CA MET A 34 -15.35 5.97 15.66
C MET A 34 -14.47 5.19 14.69
N ILE A 35 -13.78 4.15 15.16
CA ILE A 35 -12.92 3.30 14.33
C ILE A 35 -13.73 2.59 13.24
N HIS A 36 -14.84 1.94 13.60
CA HIS A 36 -15.68 1.23 12.64
C HIS A 36 -16.30 2.18 11.60
N SER A 37 -16.70 3.40 12.01
CA SER A 37 -17.19 4.41 11.09
C SER A 37 -16.11 4.82 10.08
N LEU A 38 -14.88 5.05 10.56
CA LEU A 38 -13.75 5.40 9.72
C LEU A 38 -13.39 4.27 8.75
N GLU A 39 -13.34 3.02 9.23
CA GLU A 39 -13.14 1.84 8.38
C GLU A 39 -14.20 1.78 7.27
N GLY A 40 -15.47 2.04 7.60
CA GLY A 40 -16.57 2.09 6.64
C GLY A 40 -16.35 3.16 5.55
N TRP A 41 -15.93 4.35 5.95
CA TRP A 41 -15.63 5.43 4.99
C TRP A 41 -14.41 5.11 4.13
N LEU A 42 -13.35 4.57 4.70
CA LEU A 42 -12.15 4.18 3.96
C LEU A 42 -12.44 3.07 2.95
N ARG A 43 -13.25 2.08 3.31
CA ARG A 43 -13.72 1.05 2.36
C ARG A 43 -14.47 1.68 1.19
N ALA A 44 -15.35 2.64 1.45
CA ALA A 44 -16.10 3.32 0.40
C ALA A 44 -15.19 4.15 -0.53
N ILE A 45 -14.17 4.82 0.03
CA ILE A 45 -13.22 5.65 -0.73
C ILE A 45 -12.28 4.79 -1.57
N THR A 46 -11.77 3.71 -1.01
CA THR A 46 -10.72 2.89 -1.63
C THR A 46 -11.26 1.76 -2.50
N GLY A 47 -12.49 1.32 -2.23
CA GLY A 47 -13.10 0.16 -2.86
C GLY A 47 -12.60 -1.19 -2.34
N PHE A 48 -11.76 -1.23 -1.31
CA PHE A 48 -11.30 -2.47 -0.69
C PHE A 48 -12.39 -3.10 0.19
N ASP A 49 -12.34 -4.43 0.34
CA ASP A 49 -13.28 -5.17 1.18
C ASP A 49 -13.03 -5.00 2.68
N ALA A 50 -11.78 -4.78 3.08
CA ALA A 50 -11.37 -4.65 4.46
C ALA A 50 -10.32 -3.56 4.66
N ILE A 51 -10.36 -2.94 5.84
CA ILE A 51 -9.39 -1.94 6.30
C ILE A 51 -8.83 -2.40 7.64
N CYS A 52 -7.55 -2.16 7.88
CA CYS A 52 -6.89 -2.38 9.15
C CYS A 52 -6.34 -1.05 9.67
N MET A 53 -6.80 -0.62 10.85
CA MET A 53 -6.39 0.62 11.51
C MET A 53 -5.25 0.43 12.53
N GLN A 54 -4.66 -0.77 12.62
CA GLN A 54 -3.65 -1.07 13.65
C GLN A 54 -2.22 -0.58 13.34
N PRO A 55 -1.76 -0.48 12.09
CA PRO A 55 -0.44 0.08 11.81
C PRO A 55 -0.30 1.51 12.35
N ASN A 56 0.82 1.80 13.01
CA ASN A 56 1.07 3.11 13.64
C ASN A 56 1.83 4.10 12.75
N ALA A 57 2.35 3.63 11.63
CA ALA A 57 3.11 4.43 10.66
C ALA A 57 2.99 3.83 9.26
N GLY A 58 3.31 4.62 8.22
CA GLY A 58 3.29 4.15 6.84
C GLY A 58 4.13 2.90 6.62
N SER A 59 5.37 2.89 7.09
CA SER A 59 6.26 1.71 6.99
C SER A 59 5.71 0.46 7.69
N GLN A 60 4.91 0.60 8.74
CA GLN A 60 4.21 -0.52 9.38
C GLN A 60 3.02 -0.98 8.53
N GLY A 61 2.37 -0.08 7.82
CA GLY A 61 1.34 -0.38 6.83
C GLY A 61 1.93 -1.18 5.67
N GLU A 62 3.04 -0.72 5.09
CA GLU A 62 3.80 -1.45 4.07
C GLU A 62 4.10 -2.89 4.52
N TYR A 63 4.69 -3.04 5.71
CA TYR A 63 5.01 -4.35 6.26
C TYR A 63 3.76 -5.22 6.46
N ALA A 64 2.68 -4.66 6.99
CA ALA A 64 1.43 -5.39 7.21
C ALA A 64 0.82 -5.87 5.89
N GLY A 65 0.83 -5.03 4.85
CA GLY A 65 0.38 -5.36 3.49
C GLY A 65 1.16 -6.52 2.89
N LEU A 66 2.49 -6.42 2.94
CA LEU A 66 3.37 -7.48 2.43
C LEU A 66 3.22 -8.80 3.21
N VAL A 67 3.03 -8.74 4.53
CA VAL A 67 2.72 -9.93 5.34
C VAL A 67 1.38 -10.55 4.91
N ALA A 68 0.37 -9.73 4.61
CA ALA A 68 -0.92 -10.22 4.11
C ALA A 68 -0.75 -10.95 2.78
N ILE A 69 0.02 -10.40 1.84
CA ILE A 69 0.35 -11.04 0.56
C ILE A 69 1.10 -12.37 0.78
N ARG A 70 2.09 -12.38 1.65
CA ARG A 70 2.82 -13.61 2.00
C ARG A 70 1.88 -14.69 2.55
N ARG A 71 0.96 -14.31 3.43
CA ARG A 71 -0.05 -15.22 4.00
C ARG A 71 -1.05 -15.69 2.95
N TYR A 72 -1.42 -14.84 2.02
CA TYR A 72 -2.26 -15.22 0.89
C TYR A 72 -1.61 -16.33 0.06
N HIS A 73 -0.35 -16.16 -0.36
CA HIS A 73 0.39 -17.20 -1.09
C HIS A 73 0.53 -18.47 -0.28
N ALA A 74 0.89 -18.38 1.01
CA ALA A 74 1.01 -19.52 1.90
C ALA A 74 -0.30 -20.32 1.99
N SER A 75 -1.44 -19.63 2.11
CA SER A 75 -2.76 -20.28 2.17
C SER A 75 -3.12 -21.07 0.91
N ARG A 76 -2.44 -20.79 -0.20
CA ARG A 76 -2.60 -21.47 -1.49
C ARG A 76 -1.54 -22.55 -1.75
N GLY A 77 -0.64 -22.77 -0.80
CA GLY A 77 0.49 -23.70 -0.96
C GLY A 77 1.63 -23.13 -1.83
N GLU A 78 1.71 -21.81 -1.96
CA GLU A 78 2.68 -21.10 -2.78
C GLU A 78 3.72 -20.35 -1.93
N ASP A 79 4.15 -20.92 -0.80
CA ASP A 79 5.14 -20.32 0.11
C ASP A 79 6.49 -19.99 -0.56
N HIS A 80 6.77 -20.65 -1.68
CA HIS A 80 7.98 -20.46 -2.46
C HIS A 80 8.03 -19.09 -3.16
N ARG A 81 6.89 -18.41 -3.34
CA ARG A 81 6.84 -17.09 -3.95
C ARG A 81 7.47 -16.05 -3.01
N ASN A 82 8.65 -15.58 -3.37
CA ASN A 82 9.47 -14.70 -2.54
C ASN A 82 10.11 -13.53 -3.27
N ILE A 83 9.74 -13.29 -4.53
CA ILE A 83 10.23 -12.15 -5.31
C ILE A 83 9.25 -10.98 -5.20
N CYS A 84 9.79 -9.81 -4.87
CA CYS A 84 9.07 -8.53 -4.90
C CYS A 84 9.70 -7.63 -5.97
N LEU A 85 8.90 -7.26 -6.97
CA LEU A 85 9.31 -6.24 -7.95
C LEU A 85 9.06 -4.86 -7.34
N ILE A 86 10.02 -3.95 -7.51
CA ILE A 86 9.91 -2.57 -6.99
C ILE A 86 10.47 -1.60 -8.02
N PRO A 87 9.70 -0.61 -8.49
CA PRO A 87 10.19 0.43 -9.39
C PRO A 87 11.33 1.25 -8.76
N LYS A 88 12.29 1.65 -9.57
CA LYS A 88 13.43 2.49 -9.16
C LYS A 88 13.02 3.81 -8.52
N SER A 89 11.84 4.33 -8.87
CA SER A 89 11.24 5.54 -8.30
C SER A 89 10.66 5.37 -6.89
N ALA A 90 10.60 4.14 -6.36
CA ALA A 90 9.98 3.86 -5.06
C ALA A 90 10.73 4.51 -3.90
N HIS A 91 9.99 4.80 -2.82
CA HIS A 91 10.59 5.25 -1.57
C HIS A 91 11.50 4.17 -0.97
N GLY A 92 12.60 4.58 -0.31
CA GLY A 92 13.57 3.65 0.25
C GLY A 92 13.03 2.70 1.34
N THR A 93 11.87 2.99 1.94
CA THR A 93 11.20 2.09 2.89
C THR A 93 10.60 0.87 2.21
N ASN A 94 10.18 0.96 0.94
CA ASN A 94 9.57 -0.15 0.22
C ASN A 94 10.48 -1.38 0.15
N PRO A 95 11.74 -1.27 -0.36
CA PRO A 95 12.64 -2.42 -0.36
C PRO A 95 13.02 -2.89 1.05
N ALA A 96 13.09 -1.99 2.03
CA ALA A 96 13.36 -2.38 3.42
C ALA A 96 12.23 -3.23 4.00
N SER A 97 10.97 -2.82 3.81
CA SER A 97 9.79 -3.56 4.24
C SER A 97 9.69 -4.93 3.55
N ALA A 98 10.00 -4.99 2.24
CA ALA A 98 10.03 -6.24 1.50
C ALA A 98 11.08 -7.22 2.07
N GLN A 99 12.29 -6.74 2.35
CA GLN A 99 13.33 -7.56 2.96
C GLN A 99 12.96 -8.05 4.37
N MET A 100 12.33 -7.20 5.18
CA MET A 100 11.82 -7.59 6.50
C MET A 100 10.77 -8.71 6.42
N CYS A 101 10.00 -8.75 5.35
CA CYS A 101 9.05 -9.84 5.07
C CYS A 101 9.70 -11.11 4.51
N GLY A 102 11.03 -11.12 4.32
CA GLY A 102 11.75 -12.25 3.71
C GLY A 102 11.58 -12.33 2.20
N LEU A 103 11.24 -11.22 1.54
CA LEU A 103 11.17 -11.12 0.09
C LEU A 103 12.53 -10.67 -0.49
N SER A 104 12.85 -11.19 -1.66
CA SER A 104 13.99 -10.74 -2.45
C SER A 104 13.54 -9.66 -3.42
N VAL A 105 14.17 -8.50 -3.35
CA VAL A 105 13.81 -7.33 -4.18
C VAL A 105 14.49 -7.41 -5.53
N ILE A 106 13.70 -7.24 -6.59
CA ILE A 106 14.16 -7.03 -7.96
C ILE A 106 13.68 -5.64 -8.39
N VAL A 107 14.64 -4.79 -8.74
CA VAL A 107 14.32 -3.42 -9.16
C VAL A 107 13.80 -3.43 -10.59
N VAL A 108 12.74 -2.69 -10.86
CA VAL A 108 12.20 -2.41 -12.19
C VAL A 108 12.62 -1.00 -12.60
N ASP A 109 13.14 -0.84 -13.80
CA ASP A 109 13.54 0.47 -14.30
C ASP A 109 12.34 1.37 -14.58
N CYS A 110 12.58 2.67 -14.59
CA CYS A 110 11.64 3.69 -15.06
C CYS A 110 12.19 4.26 -16.37
N ASP A 111 11.30 4.80 -17.20
CA ASP A 111 11.70 5.40 -18.47
C ASP A 111 12.65 6.57 -18.22
N ASP A 112 13.87 6.46 -18.76
CA ASP A 112 14.96 7.43 -18.67
C ASP A 112 15.12 8.23 -19.99
N ASP A 113 14.18 8.12 -20.96
CA ASP A 113 14.27 8.81 -22.25
C ASP A 113 14.00 10.32 -22.13
N CYS A 114 14.45 11.10 -23.11
CA CYS A 114 14.54 12.57 -23.09
C CYS A 114 13.21 13.33 -22.88
N ASP A 115 12.11 12.62 -22.78
CA ASP A 115 10.78 13.11 -22.44
C ASP A 115 10.38 12.68 -21.00
N ASP A 116 11.34 12.31 -20.18
CA ASP A 116 11.31 11.89 -18.75
C ASP A 116 9.96 12.01 -18.03
N ASP A 117 9.01 11.16 -18.36
CA ASP A 117 7.73 11.10 -17.64
C ASP A 117 7.87 10.41 -16.29
N GLY A 118 8.98 9.69 -16.06
CA GLY A 118 9.26 8.97 -14.83
C GLY A 118 8.32 7.78 -14.59
N ASN A 119 7.65 7.31 -15.65
CA ASN A 119 6.79 6.13 -15.63
C ASN A 119 7.60 4.84 -15.50
N VAL A 120 6.94 3.76 -15.08
CA VAL A 120 7.55 2.44 -15.01
C VAL A 120 7.81 1.90 -16.43
N ASP A 121 9.03 1.44 -16.70
CA ASP A 121 9.35 0.75 -17.96
C ASP A 121 8.57 -0.58 -18.04
N ILE A 122 7.53 -0.57 -18.87
CA ILE A 122 6.62 -1.71 -19.07
C ILE A 122 7.34 -2.91 -19.69
N ASN A 123 8.35 -2.68 -20.53
CA ASN A 123 9.11 -3.76 -21.17
C ASN A 123 10.01 -4.45 -20.14
N ASP A 124 10.70 -3.68 -19.31
CA ASP A 124 11.50 -4.20 -18.23
C ASP A 124 10.65 -4.94 -17.19
N LEU A 125 9.50 -4.36 -16.81
CA LEU A 125 8.52 -5.02 -15.93
C LEU A 125 8.10 -6.39 -16.48
N LYS A 126 7.70 -6.46 -17.75
CA LYS A 126 7.30 -7.72 -18.42
C LYS A 126 8.42 -8.74 -18.42
N ALA A 127 9.63 -8.31 -18.76
CA ALA A 127 10.80 -9.18 -18.78
C ALA A 127 11.07 -9.78 -17.40
N LYS A 128 11.08 -8.96 -16.36
CA LYS A 128 11.34 -9.39 -14.97
C LYS A 128 10.19 -10.23 -14.42
N ALA A 129 8.93 -9.87 -14.68
CA ALA A 129 7.78 -10.67 -14.28
C ALA A 129 7.80 -12.06 -14.92
N THR A 130 8.12 -12.15 -16.21
CA THR A 130 8.28 -13.41 -16.92
C THR A 130 9.43 -14.24 -16.37
N GLN A 131 10.59 -13.62 -16.19
CA GLN A 131 11.78 -14.28 -15.64
C GLN A 131 11.54 -14.90 -14.27
N HIS A 132 10.75 -14.23 -13.42
CA HIS A 132 10.52 -14.63 -12.04
C HIS A 132 9.11 -15.20 -11.81
N ALA A 133 8.35 -15.51 -12.86
CA ALA A 133 6.95 -15.92 -12.76
C ALA A 133 6.67 -17.02 -11.73
N ALA A 134 7.57 -18.02 -11.64
CA ALA A 134 7.41 -19.10 -10.66
C ALA A 134 7.49 -18.64 -9.20
N ASN A 135 8.23 -17.56 -8.92
CA ASN A 135 8.54 -17.10 -7.57
C ASN A 135 8.01 -15.68 -7.29
N LEU A 136 7.31 -15.06 -8.25
CA LEU A 136 6.79 -13.71 -8.10
C LEU A 136 5.71 -13.69 -7.01
N ALA A 137 6.01 -13.00 -5.91
CA ALA A 137 5.05 -12.78 -4.83
C ALA A 137 4.23 -11.51 -5.08
N CYS A 138 4.89 -10.40 -5.38
CA CYS A 138 4.22 -9.12 -5.56
C CYS A 138 5.05 -8.12 -6.37
N LEU A 139 4.34 -7.09 -6.83
CA LEU A 139 4.89 -5.78 -7.14
C LEU A 139 4.51 -4.84 -5.98
N MET A 140 5.44 -4.02 -5.54
CA MET A 140 5.18 -2.90 -4.63
C MET A 140 5.40 -1.60 -5.39
N ILE A 141 4.35 -0.79 -5.54
CA ILE A 141 4.36 0.43 -6.36
C ILE A 141 3.74 1.60 -5.62
N THR A 142 4.42 2.74 -5.60
CA THR A 142 3.89 3.99 -5.05
C THR A 142 3.01 4.67 -6.09
N TYR A 143 1.77 5.05 -5.73
CA TYR A 143 0.84 5.70 -6.64
C TYR A 143 -0.01 6.79 -5.94
N PRO A 144 0.07 8.05 -6.39
CA PRO A 144 1.05 8.59 -7.36
C PRO A 144 2.48 8.31 -6.96
N SER A 145 3.42 8.32 -7.94
CA SER A 145 4.81 7.99 -7.67
C SER A 145 5.49 8.98 -6.71
N THR A 146 6.65 8.63 -6.20
CA THR A 146 7.48 9.51 -5.36
C THR A 146 7.80 10.85 -6.05
N HIS A 147 7.83 10.86 -7.37
CA HIS A 147 8.04 12.07 -8.19
C HIS A 147 6.74 12.81 -8.53
N GLY A 148 5.59 12.35 -8.03
CA GLY A 148 4.28 12.94 -8.28
C GLY A 148 3.63 12.56 -9.60
N VAL A 149 4.14 11.53 -10.27
CA VAL A 149 3.61 11.05 -11.55
C VAL A 149 2.41 10.12 -11.29
N PHE A 150 1.30 10.39 -11.97
CA PHE A 150 0.21 9.43 -12.12
C PHE A 150 0.53 8.52 -13.29
N GLU A 151 0.90 7.29 -12.98
CA GLU A 151 1.23 6.25 -13.95
C GLU A 151 0.02 5.95 -14.85
N GLU A 152 0.10 6.32 -16.13
CA GLU A 152 -1.01 6.11 -17.09
C GLU A 152 -1.27 4.63 -17.33
N GLY A 153 -0.19 3.83 -17.35
CA GLY A 153 -0.22 2.39 -17.55
C GLY A 153 -0.54 1.56 -16.30
N ILE A 154 -0.98 2.16 -15.19
CA ILE A 154 -1.11 1.44 -13.90
C ILE A 154 -1.96 0.16 -13.99
N ARG A 155 -3.02 0.16 -14.78
CA ARG A 155 -3.87 -1.03 -14.95
C ARG A 155 -3.18 -2.15 -15.73
N ASP A 156 -2.35 -1.79 -16.70
CA ASP A 156 -1.56 -2.76 -17.46
C ASP A 156 -0.44 -3.32 -16.59
N ILE A 157 0.20 -2.49 -15.78
CA ILE A 157 1.16 -2.91 -14.77
C ILE A 157 0.54 -3.97 -13.83
N CYS A 158 -0.61 -3.66 -13.23
CA CYS A 158 -1.32 -4.60 -12.37
C CYS A 158 -1.67 -5.92 -13.12
N THR A 159 -2.12 -5.80 -14.37
CA THR A 159 -2.47 -6.96 -15.19
C THR A 159 -1.26 -7.86 -15.43
N ILE A 160 -0.11 -7.28 -15.82
CA ILE A 160 1.13 -8.02 -16.01
C ILE A 160 1.52 -8.82 -14.76
N VAL A 161 1.45 -8.20 -13.59
CA VAL A 161 1.81 -8.85 -12.32
C VAL A 161 0.85 -10.01 -12.02
N HIS A 162 -0.46 -9.79 -12.16
CA HIS A 162 -1.47 -10.82 -11.92
C HIS A 162 -1.35 -12.01 -12.88
N GLU A 163 -1.06 -11.77 -14.16
CA GLU A 163 -0.86 -12.83 -15.16
C GLU A 163 0.32 -13.75 -14.81
N HIS A 164 1.27 -13.27 -14.03
CA HIS A 164 2.42 -14.03 -13.53
C HIS A 164 2.22 -14.53 -12.07
N GLY A 165 1.00 -14.44 -11.55
CA GLY A 165 0.61 -14.97 -10.23
C GLY A 165 1.01 -14.10 -9.04
N GLY A 166 1.57 -12.92 -9.27
CA GLY A 166 1.88 -11.94 -8.22
C GLY A 166 0.66 -11.14 -7.77
N GLN A 167 0.76 -10.47 -6.64
CA GLN A 167 -0.19 -9.50 -6.12
C GLN A 167 0.38 -8.09 -6.23
N VAL A 168 -0.47 -7.07 -6.21
CA VAL A 168 -0.05 -5.67 -6.26
C VAL A 168 -0.27 -5.01 -4.90
N ASP A 169 0.82 -4.58 -4.27
CA ASP A 169 0.83 -3.74 -3.08
C ASP A 169 1.05 -2.29 -3.51
N MET A 170 0.05 -1.45 -3.30
CA MET A 170 0.13 -0.04 -3.61
C MET A 170 0.51 0.76 -2.37
N ASP A 171 1.69 1.36 -2.38
CA ASP A 171 2.03 2.41 -1.44
C ASP A 171 1.18 3.65 -1.75
N GLY A 172 0.12 3.82 -0.98
CA GLY A 172 -0.87 4.89 -1.07
C GLY A 172 -0.56 6.05 -0.12
N ALA A 173 0.70 6.35 0.13
CA ALA A 173 1.12 7.42 1.03
C ALA A 173 0.46 8.77 0.73
N ASP A 174 0.14 9.04 -0.54
CA ASP A 174 -0.51 10.26 -1.02
C ASP A 174 -1.97 10.01 -1.47
N MET A 175 -2.70 9.18 -0.73
CA MET A 175 -4.09 8.82 -1.03
C MET A 175 -5.01 10.03 -1.23
N ASN A 176 -4.74 11.15 -0.57
CA ASN A 176 -5.49 12.39 -0.73
C ASN A 176 -5.51 12.92 -2.18
N ALA A 177 -4.50 12.60 -2.99
CA ALA A 177 -4.47 12.94 -4.42
C ALA A 177 -5.46 12.11 -5.26
N GLN A 178 -5.93 11.00 -4.75
CA GLN A 178 -6.81 10.06 -5.46
C GLN A 178 -8.28 10.19 -5.05
N VAL A 179 -8.56 10.63 -3.83
CA VAL A 179 -9.93 10.66 -3.27
C VAL A 179 -10.89 11.42 -4.17
N GLY A 180 -11.96 10.74 -4.59
CA GLY A 180 -12.98 11.29 -5.49
C GLY A 180 -12.63 11.24 -6.98
N LEU A 181 -11.40 10.86 -7.35
CA LEU A 181 -10.92 10.79 -8.73
C LEU A 181 -10.62 9.36 -9.17
N ALA A 182 -9.92 8.61 -8.31
CA ALA A 182 -9.57 7.22 -8.53
C ALA A 182 -9.67 6.45 -7.21
N SER A 183 -9.81 5.13 -7.29
CA SER A 183 -9.71 4.28 -6.10
C SER A 183 -8.72 3.14 -6.32
N PRO A 184 -7.93 2.76 -5.30
CA PRO A 184 -6.94 1.69 -5.40
C PRO A 184 -7.52 0.38 -5.94
N ALA A 185 -8.71 -0.04 -5.47
CA ALA A 185 -9.35 -1.24 -5.97
C ALA A 185 -9.75 -1.14 -7.46
N SER A 186 -10.15 0.05 -7.94
CA SER A 186 -10.54 0.25 -9.34
C SER A 186 -9.36 0.16 -10.30
N ILE A 187 -8.16 0.43 -9.85
CA ILE A 187 -6.92 0.25 -10.62
C ILE A 187 -6.29 -1.12 -10.42
N ARG A 188 -6.97 -2.01 -9.68
CA ARG A 188 -6.61 -3.42 -9.46
C ARG A 188 -5.44 -3.65 -8.49
N ALA A 189 -5.21 -2.72 -7.55
CA ALA A 189 -4.36 -3.02 -6.41
C ALA A 189 -5.06 -4.03 -5.49
N ASP A 190 -4.30 -4.98 -4.95
CA ASP A 190 -4.81 -6.02 -4.04
C ASP A 190 -4.71 -5.58 -2.58
N VAL A 191 -3.68 -4.83 -2.26
CA VAL A 191 -3.41 -4.26 -0.95
C VAL A 191 -2.94 -2.82 -1.13
N SER A 192 -3.21 -1.97 -0.15
CA SER A 192 -2.61 -0.63 -0.10
C SER A 192 -2.40 -0.19 1.34
N ASP A 193 -1.25 0.36 1.64
CA ASP A 193 -1.07 1.17 2.84
C ASP A 193 -1.39 2.64 2.56
N MET A 194 -1.85 3.35 3.59
CA MET A 194 -2.33 4.74 3.44
C MET A 194 -1.95 5.57 4.64
N ASN A 195 -1.80 6.88 4.41
CA ASN A 195 -1.60 7.86 5.47
C ASN A 195 -2.75 8.87 5.49
N LEU A 196 -3.56 8.85 6.56
CA LEU A 196 -4.68 9.78 6.72
C LEU A 196 -4.23 11.22 7.01
N HIS A 197 -3.00 11.42 7.43
CA HIS A 197 -2.42 12.72 7.79
C HIS A 197 -1.68 13.42 6.64
N LYS A 198 -1.75 12.91 5.44
CA LYS A 198 -1.13 13.50 4.24
C LYS A 198 -2.16 14.08 3.29
#